data_bd1a1d3d9afeae00ce940b25d0a31139
#
_entry.id   bd1a1d3d9afeae00ce940b25d0a31139
#
_cell.length_a   1.000
_cell.length_b   1.000
_cell.length_c   1.000
_cell.angle_alpha   90.00
_cell.angle_beta   90.00
_cell.angle_gamma   90.00
#
_symmetry.space_group_name_H-M   'P 1'
#
loop_
_entity.id
_entity.type
_entity.pdbx_description
1 polymer ?
#
loop_
_entity_poly.entity_id
_entity_poly.type
_entity_poly.pdbx_seq_one_letter_code
_entity_poly.pdbx_strand_id
1 'polypeptide(L)'
;KTTLAVAFSRAMELTERRLQFTPDVLPSDVVGFNMIGADGEFQYKPGAILCNLLLADEINRTSTKTQSALLEVMEEGQVTVDGVTRQLPNPFIVVATQNPVGSAGTQMLPESQLDRFMIRISMGYPTMEEEVRLIKERQDINPLDFIQEIISKRELLEMQDQVKQIYVDDKVLTYLSKIVDATRNHSMITLGVSPRGTLALMDMSKAHAFVQGRTFVLPEDIKRVSKAVLAHRLLLNGKARMSHTTEEDVVEEIVGKIQVPKL
;
A
#
# COMPACT_ATOMS: atom_id res chain seq x y z
N LYS A 1 -2.83 6.00 12.42
CA LYS A 1 -2.20 5.13 11.41
C LYS A 1 -1.75 3.82 12.07
N THR A 2 -0.87 3.86 13.06
CA THR A 2 -0.38 2.69 13.80
C THR A 2 -1.52 1.86 14.39
N THR A 3 -2.47 2.50 15.06
CA THR A 3 -3.65 1.84 15.63
C THR A 3 -4.45 1.04 14.59
N LEU A 4 -4.59 1.59 13.37
CA LEU A 4 -5.30 0.92 12.28
C LEU A 4 -4.57 -0.34 11.82
N ALA A 5 -3.24 -0.28 11.63
CA ALA A 5 -2.45 -1.43 11.23
C ALA A 5 -2.51 -2.56 12.27
N VAL A 6 -2.37 -2.22 13.56
CA VAL A 6 -2.50 -3.19 14.66
C VAL A 6 -3.92 -3.77 14.73
N ALA A 7 -4.94 -2.94 14.49
CA ALA A 7 -6.32 -3.41 14.47
C ALA A 7 -6.55 -4.44 13.35
N PHE A 8 -6.04 -4.18 12.16
CA PHE A 8 -6.14 -5.11 11.03
C PHE A 8 -5.40 -6.42 11.30
N SER A 9 -4.19 -6.36 11.86
CA SER A 9 -3.43 -7.59 12.12
C SER A 9 -4.14 -8.51 13.11
N ARG A 10 -4.68 -7.93 14.21
CA ARG A 10 -5.42 -8.69 15.22
C ARG A 10 -6.73 -9.26 14.66
N ALA A 11 -7.48 -8.47 13.89
CA ALA A 11 -8.74 -8.91 13.30
C ALA A 11 -8.58 -10.04 12.26
N MET A 12 -7.37 -10.23 11.69
CA MET A 12 -7.09 -11.20 10.63
C MET A 12 -6.09 -12.29 11.05
N GLU A 13 -5.86 -12.50 12.33
CA GLU A 13 -4.91 -13.50 12.85
C GLU A 13 -3.49 -13.38 12.22
N LEU A 14 -3.03 -12.17 11.98
CA LEU A 14 -1.74 -11.92 11.35
C LEU A 14 -0.68 -11.57 12.37
N THR A 15 0.52 -12.15 12.21
CA THR A 15 1.70 -11.68 12.95
C THR A 15 2.08 -10.31 12.47
N GLU A 16 2.22 -9.35 13.40
CA GLU A 16 2.63 -7.99 13.07
C GLU A 16 4.02 -7.66 13.58
N ARG A 17 4.70 -6.76 12.87
CA ARG A 17 5.87 -6.05 13.36
C ARG A 17 5.79 -4.58 12.99
N ARG A 18 6.34 -3.74 13.86
CA ARG A 18 6.51 -2.33 13.60
C ARG A 18 7.98 -2.00 13.52
N LEU A 19 8.38 -1.30 12.46
CA LEU A 19 9.72 -0.74 12.29
C LEU A 19 9.59 0.78 12.10
N GLN A 20 10.12 1.54 13.07
CA GLN A 20 10.24 2.99 12.97
C GLN A 20 11.49 3.30 12.15
N PHE A 21 11.31 3.88 10.97
CA PHE A 21 12.45 4.26 10.14
C PHE A 21 13.07 5.57 10.62
N THR A 22 14.34 5.49 10.95
CA THR A 22 15.23 6.60 11.31
C THR A 22 16.45 6.58 10.40
N PRO A 23 17.28 7.63 10.35
CA PRO A 23 18.52 7.62 9.57
C PRO A 23 19.47 6.47 9.91
N ASP A 24 19.41 5.93 11.13
CA ASP A 24 20.30 4.88 11.63
C ASP A 24 19.84 3.46 11.24
N VAL A 25 18.62 3.29 10.75
CA VAL A 25 18.10 1.97 10.36
C VAL A 25 18.83 1.47 9.13
N LEU A 26 19.41 0.28 9.26
CA LEU A 26 20.18 -0.38 8.21
C LEU A 26 19.32 -1.35 7.39
N PRO A 27 19.72 -1.70 6.17
CA PRO A 27 19.07 -2.78 5.39
C PRO A 27 18.98 -4.10 6.17
N SER A 28 20.00 -4.44 6.96
CA SER A 28 20.04 -5.64 7.80
C SER A 28 18.97 -5.67 8.91
N ASP A 29 18.51 -4.51 9.37
CA ASP A 29 17.41 -4.44 10.34
C ASP A 29 16.08 -4.82 9.67
N VAL A 30 15.98 -4.55 8.38
CA VAL A 30 14.81 -4.90 7.56
C VAL A 30 14.85 -6.37 7.17
N VAL A 31 15.91 -6.80 6.49
CA VAL A 31 15.99 -8.13 5.85
C VAL A 31 16.60 -9.22 6.74
N GLY A 32 17.30 -8.85 7.81
CA GLY A 32 18.07 -9.76 8.66
C GLY A 32 19.52 -9.89 8.21
N PHE A 33 20.29 -10.65 8.97
CA PHE A 33 21.72 -10.91 8.74
C PHE A 33 22.15 -12.23 9.36
N ASN A 34 23.29 -12.77 8.90
CA ASN A 34 23.92 -13.90 9.54
C ASN A 34 24.90 -13.44 10.62
N MET A 35 24.92 -14.12 11.75
CA MET A 35 25.89 -13.94 12.81
C MET A 35 26.54 -15.28 13.17
N ILE A 36 27.74 -15.24 13.65
CA ILE A 36 28.42 -16.45 14.16
C ILE A 36 27.86 -16.77 15.55
N GLY A 37 27.25 -17.95 15.67
CA GLY A 37 26.77 -18.47 16.95
C GLY A 37 27.89 -18.90 17.89
N ALA A 38 27.54 -19.23 19.13
CA ALA A 38 28.50 -19.72 20.13
C ALA A 38 29.15 -21.06 19.73
N ASP A 39 28.53 -21.78 18.82
CA ASP A 39 28.96 -23.03 18.19
C ASP A 39 29.91 -22.84 17.00
N GLY A 40 30.19 -21.59 16.60
CA GLY A 40 31.00 -21.25 15.44
C GLY A 40 30.24 -21.32 14.10
N GLU A 41 28.97 -21.71 14.09
CA GLU A 41 28.16 -21.80 12.90
C GLU A 41 27.42 -20.48 12.57
N PHE A 42 27.16 -20.26 11.28
CA PHE A 42 26.36 -19.10 10.85
C PHE A 42 24.88 -19.28 11.19
N GLN A 43 24.35 -18.40 12.01
CA GLN A 43 22.95 -18.36 12.39
C GLN A 43 22.28 -17.12 11.82
N TYR A 44 21.17 -17.32 11.06
CA TYR A 44 20.42 -16.21 10.54
C TYR A 44 19.57 -15.54 11.63
N LYS A 45 19.81 -14.25 11.84
CA LYS A 45 18.99 -13.41 12.69
C LYS A 45 17.94 -12.69 11.82
N PRO A 46 16.63 -13.00 11.99
CA PRO A 46 15.60 -12.44 11.16
C PRO A 46 15.42 -10.94 11.36
N GLY A 47 15.25 -10.22 10.25
CA GLY A 47 14.87 -8.81 10.23
C GLY A 47 13.38 -8.59 10.48
N ALA A 48 12.95 -7.32 10.36
CA ALA A 48 11.58 -6.91 10.62
C ALA A 48 10.56 -7.52 9.64
N ILE A 49 10.96 -7.88 8.43
CA ILE A 49 10.09 -8.43 7.37
C ILE A 49 9.54 -9.82 7.66
N LEU A 50 10.08 -10.58 8.62
CA LEU A 50 9.54 -11.90 8.95
C LEU A 50 8.29 -11.79 9.82
N CYS A 51 7.21 -11.30 9.22
CA CYS A 51 5.88 -11.16 9.76
C CYS A 51 4.85 -11.15 8.61
N ASN A 52 3.56 -11.25 8.94
CA ASN A 52 2.50 -11.14 7.93
C ASN A 52 2.16 -9.67 7.61
N LEU A 53 2.21 -8.78 8.61
CA LEU A 53 1.97 -7.37 8.44
C LEU A 53 3.11 -6.55 9.03
N LEU A 54 3.83 -5.82 8.18
CA LEU A 54 4.86 -4.89 8.59
C LEU A 54 4.32 -3.46 8.55
N LEU A 55 4.32 -2.78 9.70
CA LEU A 55 4.14 -1.34 9.76
C LEU A 55 5.50 -0.64 9.63
N ALA A 56 5.76 -0.11 8.44
CA ALA A 56 6.95 0.69 8.11
C ALA A 56 6.68 2.17 8.40
N ASP A 57 6.99 2.60 9.62
CA ASP A 57 6.63 3.95 10.09
C ASP A 57 7.71 4.97 9.67
N GLU A 58 7.28 6.08 9.04
CA GLU A 58 8.13 7.17 8.54
C GLU A 58 9.23 6.70 7.57
N ILE A 59 8.87 5.86 6.59
CA ILE A 59 9.82 5.26 5.62
C ILE A 59 10.70 6.30 4.89
N ASN A 60 10.24 7.54 4.78
CA ASN A 60 10.97 8.65 4.14
C ASN A 60 12.06 9.29 5.01
N ARG A 61 12.34 8.76 6.22
CA ARG A 61 13.42 9.23 7.09
C ARG A 61 14.69 8.39 7.03
N THR A 62 14.65 7.24 6.39
CA THR A 62 15.81 6.35 6.28
C THR A 62 16.56 6.52 4.95
N SER A 63 17.71 5.86 4.84
CA SER A 63 18.52 5.89 3.61
C SER A 63 17.80 5.22 2.43
N THR A 64 18.14 5.64 1.21
CA THR A 64 17.63 5.01 -0.03
C THR A 64 17.98 3.54 -0.14
N LYS A 65 19.09 3.10 0.45
CA LYS A 65 19.49 1.68 0.50
C LYS A 65 18.51 0.87 1.33
N THR A 66 18.14 1.37 2.51
CA THR A 66 17.18 0.71 3.41
C THR A 66 15.77 0.70 2.81
N GLN A 67 15.35 1.81 2.17
CA GLN A 67 14.10 1.86 1.41
C GLN A 67 14.08 0.80 0.30
N SER A 68 15.16 0.72 -0.50
CA SER A 68 15.26 -0.25 -1.60
C SER A 68 15.19 -1.70 -1.10
N ALA A 69 15.82 -2.02 0.01
CA ALA A 69 15.77 -3.37 0.59
C ALA A 69 14.32 -3.77 0.97
N LEU A 70 13.54 -2.87 1.57
CA LEU A 70 12.13 -3.14 1.86
C LEU A 70 11.30 -3.29 0.57
N LEU A 71 11.49 -2.40 -0.40
CA LEU A 71 10.71 -2.39 -1.63
C LEU A 71 10.99 -3.60 -2.53
N GLU A 72 12.23 -4.12 -2.51
CA GLU A 72 12.60 -5.36 -3.20
C GLU A 72 11.85 -6.55 -2.60
N VAL A 73 11.86 -6.66 -1.28
CA VAL A 73 11.17 -7.73 -0.56
C VAL A 73 9.66 -7.68 -0.76
N MET A 74 9.07 -6.48 -0.84
CA MET A 74 7.64 -6.32 -1.14
C MET A 74 7.26 -6.86 -2.52
N GLU A 75 8.17 -6.78 -3.48
CA GLU A 75 7.95 -7.22 -4.86
C GLU A 75 8.21 -8.72 -5.03
N GLU A 76 9.31 -9.20 -4.45
CA GLU A 76 9.78 -10.58 -4.64
C GLU A 76 9.07 -11.59 -3.70
N GLY A 77 8.49 -11.15 -2.59
CA GLY A 77 7.90 -12.02 -1.57
C GLY A 77 8.92 -12.94 -0.87
N GLN A 78 10.20 -12.66 -1.05
CA GLN A 78 11.32 -13.42 -0.53
C GLN A 78 12.51 -12.53 -0.23
N VAL A 79 13.47 -13.03 0.55
CA VAL A 79 14.73 -12.33 0.85
C VAL A 79 15.90 -13.26 0.68
N THR A 80 16.99 -12.76 0.09
CA THR A 80 18.25 -13.50 -0.04
C THR A 80 19.33 -12.84 0.81
N VAL A 81 19.84 -13.57 1.80
CA VAL A 81 20.95 -13.13 2.66
C VAL A 81 22.07 -14.14 2.57
N ASP A 82 23.26 -13.69 2.20
CA ASP A 82 24.46 -14.50 2.02
C ASP A 82 24.24 -15.74 1.15
N GLY A 83 23.51 -15.58 0.03
CA GLY A 83 23.23 -16.64 -0.94
C GLY A 83 22.10 -17.60 -0.54
N VAL A 84 21.49 -17.42 0.64
CA VAL A 84 20.35 -18.25 1.08
C VAL A 84 19.06 -17.48 0.93
N THR A 85 18.17 -17.97 0.06
CA THR A 85 16.83 -17.38 -0.16
C THR A 85 15.84 -17.93 0.85
N ARG A 86 15.06 -17.03 1.44
CA ARG A 86 14.02 -17.32 2.43
C ARG A 86 12.70 -16.72 1.99
N GLN A 87 11.65 -17.53 1.96
CA GLN A 87 10.29 -17.06 1.66
C GLN A 87 9.74 -16.27 2.84
N LEU A 88 8.98 -15.22 2.55
CA LEU A 88 8.24 -14.47 3.56
C LEU A 88 7.00 -15.23 4.02
N PRO A 89 6.49 -14.95 5.22
CA PRO A 89 5.17 -15.42 5.62
C PRO A 89 4.11 -14.96 4.62
N ASN A 90 3.20 -15.85 4.23
CA ASN A 90 2.09 -15.52 3.35
C ASN A 90 0.77 -15.45 4.15
N PRO A 91 -0.05 -14.37 4.02
CA PRO A 91 0.21 -13.17 3.22
C PRO A 91 1.32 -12.31 3.83
N PHE A 92 1.99 -11.52 2.99
CA PHE A 92 2.90 -10.45 3.42
C PHE A 92 2.34 -9.09 3.00
N ILE A 93 2.07 -8.23 3.95
CA ILE A 93 1.45 -6.91 3.74
C ILE A 93 2.34 -5.84 4.39
N VAL A 94 2.63 -4.79 3.65
CA VAL A 94 3.36 -3.63 4.18
C VAL A 94 2.43 -2.41 4.22
N VAL A 95 2.28 -1.84 5.40
CA VAL A 95 1.65 -0.54 5.61
C VAL A 95 2.75 0.46 5.90
N ALA A 96 3.06 1.31 4.92
CA ALA A 96 4.06 2.35 5.09
C ALA A 96 3.41 3.70 5.43
N THR A 97 4.03 4.47 6.33
CA THR A 97 3.65 5.86 6.57
C THR A 97 4.75 6.80 6.10
N GLN A 98 4.33 7.95 5.59
CA GLN A 98 5.22 9.07 5.32
C GLN A 98 4.84 10.24 6.21
N ASN A 99 5.85 10.98 6.67
CA ASN A 99 5.64 12.24 7.34
C ASN A 99 5.59 13.34 6.27
N PRO A 100 4.62 14.29 6.32
CA PRO A 100 4.58 15.41 5.37
C PRO A 100 5.89 16.20 5.37
N VAL A 101 6.19 16.79 4.23
CA VAL A 101 7.38 17.62 3.99
C VAL A 101 7.47 18.75 5.02
N GLY A 102 8.65 18.91 5.65
CA GLY A 102 8.95 20.00 6.58
C GLY A 102 9.74 19.60 7.82
N SER A 103 9.83 18.31 8.15
CA SER A 103 10.73 17.84 9.19
C SER A 103 12.15 17.67 8.64
N ALA A 104 13.16 18.19 9.37
CA ALA A 104 14.56 18.05 9.00
C ALA A 104 14.93 16.56 8.78
N GLY A 105 15.57 16.26 7.66
CA GLY A 105 16.05 14.91 7.35
C GLY A 105 15.02 13.99 6.67
N THR A 106 13.90 14.50 6.14
CA THR A 106 12.96 13.70 5.35
C THR A 106 13.24 13.87 3.86
N GLN A 107 13.39 12.74 3.16
CA GLN A 107 13.49 12.69 1.69
C GLN A 107 12.25 11.97 1.14
N MET A 108 11.52 12.65 0.23
CA MET A 108 10.36 12.02 -0.42
C MET A 108 10.80 10.78 -1.20
N LEU A 109 9.97 9.72 -1.17
CA LEU A 109 10.18 8.56 -2.02
C LEU A 109 10.05 8.98 -3.50
N PRO A 110 10.99 8.57 -4.36
CA PRO A 110 10.85 8.76 -5.81
C PRO A 110 9.58 8.08 -6.35
N GLU A 111 9.08 8.57 -7.48
CA GLU A 111 7.88 8.07 -8.15
C GLU A 111 7.98 6.57 -8.46
N SER A 112 9.16 6.09 -8.88
CA SER A 112 9.42 4.67 -9.16
C SER A 112 9.33 3.76 -7.93
N GLN A 113 9.53 4.32 -6.73
CA GLN A 113 9.36 3.62 -5.47
C GLN A 113 7.90 3.69 -4.98
N LEU A 114 7.24 4.82 -5.16
CA LEU A 114 5.81 4.98 -4.85
C LEU A 114 4.95 4.04 -5.70
N ASP A 115 5.31 3.80 -6.95
CA ASP A 115 4.59 2.90 -7.86
C ASP A 115 4.53 1.44 -7.36
N ARG A 116 5.39 1.05 -6.42
CA ARG A 116 5.37 -0.29 -5.80
C ARG A 116 4.27 -0.48 -4.75
N PHE A 117 3.73 0.60 -4.20
CA PHE A 117 2.60 0.55 -3.29
C PHE A 117 1.29 0.43 -4.06
N MET A 118 0.44 -0.52 -3.67
CA MET A 118 -0.83 -0.76 -4.36
C MET A 118 -1.77 0.44 -4.27
N ILE A 119 -1.91 1.02 -3.08
CA ILE A 119 -2.76 2.19 -2.83
C ILE A 119 -2.06 3.23 -1.96
N ARG A 120 -2.49 4.47 -2.10
CA ARG A 120 -2.20 5.56 -1.16
C ARG A 120 -3.52 6.11 -0.62
N ILE A 121 -3.61 6.23 0.70
CA ILE A 121 -4.77 6.83 1.37
C ILE A 121 -4.32 7.97 2.29
N SER A 122 -5.11 9.02 2.35
CA SER A 122 -4.97 10.09 3.32
C SER A 122 -6.01 9.93 4.41
N MET A 123 -5.60 10.02 5.66
CA MET A 123 -6.54 9.90 6.78
C MET A 123 -7.14 11.23 7.21
N GLY A 124 -6.52 12.35 6.82
CA GLY A 124 -6.94 13.68 7.26
C GLY A 124 -6.82 13.88 8.78
N TYR A 125 -7.47 14.93 9.25
CA TYR A 125 -7.71 15.18 10.67
C TYR A 125 -9.16 14.83 11.01
N PRO A 126 -9.44 14.38 12.24
CA PRO A 126 -10.81 14.19 12.69
C PRO A 126 -11.56 15.53 12.78
N THR A 127 -12.88 15.48 12.67
CA THR A 127 -13.73 16.62 13.00
C THR A 127 -13.68 16.92 14.50
N MET A 128 -14.10 18.11 14.91
CA MET A 128 -14.15 18.47 16.33
C MET A 128 -15.01 17.48 17.16
N GLU A 129 -16.09 16.99 16.59
CA GLU A 129 -16.97 16.02 17.25
C GLU A 129 -16.29 14.65 17.41
N GLU A 130 -15.57 14.21 16.38
CA GLU A 130 -14.78 12.97 16.42
C GLU A 130 -13.60 13.08 17.40
N GLU A 131 -12.96 14.26 17.52
CA GLU A 131 -11.92 14.50 18.53
C GLU A 131 -12.47 14.40 19.95
N VAL A 132 -13.61 15.04 20.22
CA VAL A 132 -14.29 14.96 21.53
C VAL A 132 -14.64 13.50 21.86
N ARG A 133 -15.15 12.75 20.88
CA ARG A 133 -15.45 11.33 21.02
C ARG A 133 -14.20 10.51 21.33
N LEU A 134 -13.13 10.75 20.58
CA LEU A 134 -11.83 10.10 20.75
C LEU A 134 -11.27 10.35 22.16
N ILE A 135 -11.35 11.59 22.67
CA ILE A 135 -10.91 11.92 24.03
C ILE A 135 -11.73 11.14 25.05
N LYS A 136 -13.07 11.13 24.92
CA LYS A 136 -13.95 10.40 25.85
C LYS A 136 -13.68 8.90 25.86
N GLU A 137 -13.51 8.29 24.69
CA GLU A 137 -13.31 6.82 24.56
C GLU A 137 -11.90 6.38 25.00
N ARG A 138 -10.93 7.31 25.04
CA ARG A 138 -9.53 6.99 25.38
C ARG A 138 -9.15 7.30 26.82
N GLN A 139 -10.07 7.79 27.65
CA GLN A 139 -9.77 8.11 29.05
C GLN A 139 -9.35 6.88 29.85
N ASP A 140 -10.06 5.77 29.69
CA ASP A 140 -9.89 4.58 30.51
C ASP A 140 -9.65 3.28 29.73
N ILE A 141 -9.76 3.31 28.40
CA ILE A 141 -9.82 2.10 27.58
C ILE A 141 -8.91 2.22 26.35
N ASN A 142 -8.09 1.20 26.12
CA ASN A 142 -7.41 1.04 24.83
C ASN A 142 -8.29 0.20 23.87
N PRO A 143 -8.85 0.79 22.80
CA PRO A 143 -9.76 0.05 21.91
C PRO A 143 -9.10 -1.15 21.22
N LEU A 144 -7.78 -1.20 21.15
CA LEU A 144 -7.07 -2.38 20.62
C LEU A 144 -7.22 -3.64 21.47
N ASP A 145 -7.56 -3.50 22.76
CA ASP A 145 -7.69 -4.63 23.67
C ASP A 145 -9.02 -5.38 23.50
N PHE A 146 -9.96 -4.78 22.75
CA PHE A 146 -11.28 -5.35 22.45
C PHE A 146 -11.39 -5.93 21.04
N ILE A 147 -10.33 -5.82 20.23
CA ILE A 147 -10.36 -6.39 18.88
C ILE A 147 -10.28 -7.90 18.99
N GLN A 148 -11.31 -8.54 18.46
CA GLN A 148 -11.37 -9.98 18.30
C GLN A 148 -10.99 -10.36 16.88
N GLU A 149 -10.49 -11.57 16.72
CA GLU A 149 -10.30 -12.18 15.41
C GLU A 149 -11.65 -12.32 14.72
N ILE A 150 -11.74 -11.84 13.48
CA ILE A 150 -12.95 -11.87 12.65
C ILE A 150 -12.78 -12.90 11.53
N ILE A 151 -11.58 -13.00 10.97
CA ILE A 151 -11.19 -13.96 9.94
C ILE A 151 -9.82 -14.52 10.27
N SER A 152 -9.69 -15.83 10.09
CA SER A 152 -8.39 -16.50 10.21
C SER A 152 -7.48 -16.17 9.02
N LYS A 153 -6.20 -16.34 9.22
CA LYS A 153 -5.21 -16.22 8.14
C LYS A 153 -5.54 -17.13 6.95
N ARG A 154 -6.05 -18.33 7.19
CA ARG A 154 -6.45 -19.27 6.13
C ARG A 154 -7.60 -18.71 5.31
N GLU A 155 -8.66 -18.20 5.95
CA GLU A 155 -9.80 -17.59 5.26
C GLU A 155 -9.37 -16.37 4.43
N LEU A 156 -8.44 -15.56 4.95
CA LEU A 156 -7.90 -14.43 4.19
C LEU A 156 -7.21 -14.90 2.90
N LEU A 157 -6.41 -15.97 2.94
CA LEU A 157 -5.77 -16.54 1.76
C LEU A 157 -6.79 -17.11 0.77
N GLU A 158 -7.83 -17.81 1.27
CA GLU A 158 -8.93 -18.31 0.45
C GLU A 158 -9.68 -17.15 -0.24
N MET A 159 -9.93 -16.03 0.46
CA MET A 159 -10.50 -14.81 -0.12
C MET A 159 -9.60 -14.22 -1.21
N GLN A 160 -8.29 -14.14 -0.98
CA GLN A 160 -7.35 -13.64 -1.98
C GLN A 160 -7.36 -14.51 -3.26
N ASP A 161 -7.48 -15.83 -3.12
CA ASP A 161 -7.59 -16.71 -4.27
C ASP A 161 -8.94 -16.58 -5.00
N GLN A 162 -10.03 -16.35 -4.28
CA GLN A 162 -11.33 -16.03 -4.88
C GLN A 162 -11.30 -14.71 -5.65
N VAL A 163 -10.65 -13.67 -5.13
CA VAL A 163 -10.47 -12.38 -5.83
C VAL A 163 -9.79 -12.56 -7.17
N LYS A 164 -8.79 -13.45 -7.28
CA LYS A 164 -8.12 -13.73 -8.55
C LYS A 164 -9.09 -14.27 -9.62
N GLN A 165 -10.13 -15.02 -9.20
CA GLN A 165 -11.13 -15.64 -10.08
C GLN A 165 -12.27 -14.69 -10.48
N ILE A 166 -12.34 -13.46 -9.95
CA ILE A 166 -13.35 -12.48 -10.32
C ILE A 166 -13.24 -12.17 -11.81
N TYR A 167 -14.35 -12.33 -12.53
CA TYR A 167 -14.42 -12.11 -13.96
C TYR A 167 -14.36 -10.62 -14.32
N VAL A 168 -13.68 -10.32 -15.42
CA VAL A 168 -13.61 -8.97 -15.99
C VAL A 168 -13.94 -9.04 -17.47
N ASP A 169 -15.01 -8.39 -17.89
CA ASP A 169 -15.42 -8.31 -19.29
C ASP A 169 -14.46 -7.45 -20.12
N ASP A 170 -14.25 -7.80 -21.41
CA ASP A 170 -13.34 -7.09 -22.31
C ASP A 170 -13.68 -5.59 -22.45
N LYS A 171 -14.96 -5.22 -22.37
CA LYS A 171 -15.37 -3.82 -22.39
C LYS A 171 -14.93 -3.08 -21.14
N VAL A 172 -14.93 -3.77 -19.97
CA VAL A 172 -14.45 -3.23 -18.69
C VAL A 172 -12.92 -3.10 -18.71
N LEU A 173 -12.21 -4.08 -19.25
CA LEU A 173 -10.75 -3.99 -19.49
C LEU A 173 -10.40 -2.84 -20.42
N THR A 174 -11.17 -2.66 -21.50
CA THR A 174 -11.01 -1.54 -22.43
C THR A 174 -11.26 -0.19 -21.74
N TYR A 175 -12.25 -0.12 -20.87
CA TYR A 175 -12.54 1.09 -20.09
C TYR A 175 -11.41 1.44 -19.14
N LEU A 176 -10.89 0.45 -18.40
CA LEU A 176 -9.72 0.61 -17.54
C LEU A 176 -8.50 1.10 -18.32
N SER A 177 -8.22 0.47 -19.47
CA SER A 177 -7.10 0.85 -20.34
C SER A 177 -7.21 2.28 -20.86
N LYS A 178 -8.43 2.75 -21.20
CA LYS A 178 -8.69 4.13 -21.62
C LYS A 178 -8.40 5.12 -20.49
N ILE A 179 -8.75 4.80 -19.23
CA ILE A 179 -8.44 5.64 -18.07
C ILE A 179 -6.92 5.77 -17.94
N VAL A 180 -6.20 4.66 -17.98
CA VAL A 180 -4.73 4.66 -17.86
C VAL A 180 -4.08 5.41 -19.02
N ASP A 181 -4.52 5.18 -20.27
CA ASP A 181 -3.99 5.88 -21.44
C ASP A 181 -4.23 7.39 -21.35
N ALA A 182 -5.40 7.81 -20.88
CA ALA A 182 -5.71 9.21 -20.66
C ALA A 182 -4.74 9.88 -19.64
N THR A 183 -4.24 9.14 -18.64
CA THR A 183 -3.21 9.69 -17.75
C THR A 183 -1.89 9.97 -18.45
N ARG A 184 -1.53 9.17 -19.47
CA ARG A 184 -0.29 9.32 -20.25
C ARG A 184 -0.34 10.47 -21.25
N ASN A 185 -1.55 10.86 -21.65
CA ASN A 185 -1.79 11.89 -22.68
C ASN A 185 -2.41 13.17 -22.09
N HIS A 186 -2.46 13.32 -20.77
CA HIS A 186 -3.11 14.46 -20.13
C HIS A 186 -2.20 15.69 -20.09
N SER A 187 -2.73 16.88 -20.42
CA SER A 187 -1.97 18.14 -20.54
C SER A 187 -1.32 18.65 -19.26
N MET A 188 -1.74 18.15 -18.08
CA MET A 188 -1.20 18.52 -16.77
C MET A 188 -0.27 17.46 -16.19
N ILE A 189 -0.05 16.34 -16.85
CA ILE A 189 0.75 15.21 -16.36
C ILE A 189 2.08 15.16 -17.13
N THR A 190 3.18 15.03 -16.41
CA THR A 190 4.52 14.77 -16.94
C THR A 190 4.80 13.28 -17.06
N LEU A 191 4.38 12.50 -16.05
CA LEU A 191 4.51 11.05 -16.02
C LEU A 191 3.16 10.43 -15.64
N GLY A 192 2.58 9.65 -16.58
CA GLY A 192 1.34 8.91 -16.37
C GLY A 192 1.57 7.54 -15.74
N VAL A 193 0.48 6.81 -15.57
CA VAL A 193 0.46 5.50 -14.89
C VAL A 193 1.26 4.44 -15.66
N SER A 194 2.09 3.70 -14.93
CA SER A 194 2.89 2.57 -15.43
C SER A 194 2.03 1.33 -15.71
N PRO A 195 2.55 0.31 -16.42
CA PRO A 195 1.89 -1.00 -16.52
C PRO A 195 1.62 -1.65 -15.15
N ARG A 196 2.50 -1.46 -14.15
CA ARG A 196 2.29 -1.93 -12.78
C ARG A 196 1.04 -1.28 -12.16
N GLY A 197 0.88 0.04 -12.32
CA GLY A 197 -0.32 0.75 -11.87
C GLY A 197 -1.59 0.30 -12.57
N THR A 198 -1.50 -0.11 -13.86
CA THR A 198 -2.63 -0.72 -14.60
C THR A 198 -3.08 -2.03 -13.94
N LEU A 199 -2.14 -2.91 -13.63
CA LEU A 199 -2.43 -4.18 -12.95
C LEU A 199 -2.98 -3.95 -11.54
N ALA A 200 -2.39 -3.02 -10.79
CA ALA A 200 -2.89 -2.66 -9.46
C ALA A 200 -4.34 -2.13 -9.51
N LEU A 201 -4.69 -1.34 -10.54
CA LEU A 201 -6.07 -0.87 -10.72
C LEU A 201 -7.04 -2.03 -11.00
N MET A 202 -6.64 -2.99 -11.82
CA MET A 202 -7.44 -4.18 -12.11
C MET A 202 -7.63 -5.02 -10.83
N ASP A 203 -6.56 -5.31 -10.10
CA ASP A 203 -6.60 -6.14 -8.89
C ASP A 203 -7.45 -5.51 -7.79
N MET A 204 -7.30 -4.19 -7.57
CA MET A 204 -8.13 -3.45 -6.62
C MET A 204 -9.60 -3.40 -7.04
N SER A 205 -9.90 -3.34 -8.35
CA SER A 205 -11.28 -3.39 -8.86
C SER A 205 -11.92 -4.76 -8.63
N LYS A 206 -11.16 -5.85 -8.82
CA LYS A 206 -11.57 -7.22 -8.47
C LYS A 206 -11.85 -7.35 -6.98
N ALA A 207 -10.92 -6.88 -6.14
CA ALA A 207 -11.08 -6.91 -4.69
C ALA A 207 -12.31 -6.12 -4.23
N HIS A 208 -12.56 -4.94 -4.84
CA HIS A 208 -13.76 -4.15 -4.54
C HIS A 208 -15.04 -4.89 -4.94
N ALA A 209 -15.09 -5.50 -6.12
CA ALA A 209 -16.23 -6.30 -6.57
C ALA A 209 -16.51 -7.47 -5.61
N PHE A 210 -15.45 -8.17 -5.18
CA PHE A 210 -15.54 -9.26 -4.21
C PHE A 210 -16.15 -8.81 -2.87
N VAL A 211 -15.67 -7.70 -2.32
CA VAL A 211 -16.19 -7.12 -1.06
C VAL A 211 -17.68 -6.71 -1.20
N GLN A 212 -18.11 -6.36 -2.42
CA GLN A 212 -19.52 -6.09 -2.73
C GLN A 212 -20.34 -7.37 -3.00
N GLY A 213 -19.76 -8.56 -2.77
CA GLY A 213 -20.43 -9.85 -2.98
C GLY A 213 -20.65 -10.24 -4.43
N ARG A 214 -19.88 -9.68 -5.38
CA ARG A 214 -20.00 -9.96 -6.80
C ARG A 214 -18.84 -10.81 -7.32
N THR A 215 -19.11 -11.61 -8.34
CA THR A 215 -18.13 -12.45 -9.05
C THR A 215 -17.62 -11.81 -10.34
N PHE A 216 -17.97 -10.56 -10.61
CA PHE A 216 -17.57 -9.80 -11.79
C PHE A 216 -17.36 -8.33 -11.47
N VAL A 217 -16.47 -7.69 -12.23
CA VAL A 217 -16.12 -6.27 -12.09
C VAL A 217 -17.09 -5.41 -12.92
N LEU A 218 -17.54 -4.32 -12.30
CA LEU A 218 -18.29 -3.24 -12.96
C LEU A 218 -17.40 -2.00 -13.18
N PRO A 219 -17.72 -1.11 -14.13
CA PRO A 219 -17.00 0.16 -14.29
C PRO A 219 -16.99 1.03 -13.02
N GLU A 220 -18.01 0.91 -12.19
CA GLU A 220 -18.15 1.60 -10.91
C GLU A 220 -17.06 1.17 -9.90
N ASP A 221 -16.63 -0.09 -9.95
CA ASP A 221 -15.52 -0.58 -9.11
C ASP A 221 -14.23 0.13 -9.48
N ILE A 222 -13.95 0.23 -10.78
CA ILE A 222 -12.78 0.95 -11.29
C ILE A 222 -12.80 2.41 -10.83
N LYS A 223 -13.94 3.10 -11.01
CA LYS A 223 -14.10 4.49 -10.57
C LYS A 223 -13.81 4.65 -9.07
N ARG A 224 -14.37 3.74 -8.26
CA ARG A 224 -14.27 3.80 -6.80
C ARG A 224 -12.84 3.72 -6.29
N VAL A 225 -12.03 2.86 -6.91
CA VAL A 225 -10.64 2.63 -6.45
C VAL A 225 -9.61 3.49 -7.17
N SER A 226 -9.95 4.11 -8.31
CA SER A 226 -9.02 4.84 -9.18
C SER A 226 -8.21 5.89 -8.43
N LYS A 227 -8.82 6.70 -7.58
CA LYS A 227 -8.14 7.75 -6.84
C LYS A 227 -7.04 7.21 -5.93
N ALA A 228 -7.37 6.19 -5.13
CA ALA A 228 -6.42 5.59 -4.21
C ALA A 228 -5.27 4.84 -4.93
N VAL A 229 -5.57 4.26 -6.10
CA VAL A 229 -4.59 3.49 -6.89
C VAL A 229 -3.74 4.37 -7.78
N LEU A 230 -4.30 5.39 -8.43
CA LEU A 230 -3.62 6.13 -9.51
C LEU A 230 -2.93 7.41 -9.05
N ALA A 231 -3.52 8.16 -8.11
CA ALA A 231 -3.06 9.51 -7.79
C ALA A 231 -1.57 9.58 -7.40
N HIS A 232 -1.09 8.64 -6.57
CA HIS A 232 0.31 8.63 -6.14
C HIS A 232 1.32 8.18 -7.20
N ARG A 233 0.84 7.75 -8.37
CA ARG A 233 1.63 7.33 -9.54
C ARG A 233 1.79 8.42 -10.59
N LEU A 234 1.10 9.55 -10.41
CA LEU A 234 1.14 10.66 -11.35
C LEU A 234 2.22 11.67 -10.92
N LEU A 235 2.96 12.17 -11.90
CA LEU A 235 3.81 13.34 -11.73
C LEU A 235 3.20 14.51 -12.49
N LEU A 236 2.74 15.53 -11.77
CA LEU A 236 2.14 16.71 -12.36
C LEU A 236 3.21 17.70 -12.85
N ASN A 237 2.90 18.44 -13.91
CA ASN A 237 3.77 19.46 -14.48
C ASN A 237 3.54 20.85 -13.85
N GLY A 238 4.33 21.84 -14.29
CA GLY A 238 4.22 23.21 -13.79
C GLY A 238 2.86 23.87 -14.03
N LYS A 239 2.14 23.46 -15.07
CA LYS A 239 0.80 23.98 -15.37
C LYS A 239 -0.22 23.58 -14.29
N ALA A 240 -0.19 22.33 -13.85
CA ALA A 240 -1.04 21.86 -12.75
C ALA A 240 -0.71 22.59 -11.42
N ARG A 241 0.58 22.81 -11.14
CA ARG A 241 1.00 23.56 -9.95
C ARG A 241 0.49 24.99 -9.94
N MET A 242 0.51 25.68 -11.09
CA MET A 242 -0.01 27.04 -11.21
C MET A 242 -1.51 27.13 -11.00
N SER A 243 -2.26 26.09 -11.35
CA SER A 243 -3.72 26.01 -11.14
C SER A 243 -4.12 25.38 -9.81
N HIS A 244 -3.16 25.06 -8.92
CA HIS A 244 -3.40 24.38 -7.65
C HIS A 244 -4.18 23.05 -7.78
N THR A 245 -4.03 22.38 -8.93
CA THR A 245 -4.69 21.10 -9.21
C THR A 245 -3.89 19.97 -8.57
N THR A 246 -4.54 19.09 -7.85
CA THR A 246 -3.93 17.91 -7.22
C THR A 246 -3.94 16.69 -8.15
N GLU A 247 -3.15 15.67 -7.84
CA GLU A 247 -3.18 14.39 -8.56
C GLU A 247 -4.55 13.73 -8.46
N GLU A 248 -5.21 13.86 -7.32
CA GLU A 248 -6.55 13.38 -7.07
C GLU A 248 -7.59 14.06 -7.98
N ASP A 249 -7.50 15.38 -8.15
CA ASP A 249 -8.40 16.15 -9.03
C ASP A 249 -8.25 15.72 -10.49
N VAL A 250 -7.01 15.50 -10.94
CA VAL A 250 -6.73 15.05 -12.31
C VAL A 250 -7.29 13.64 -12.54
N VAL A 251 -7.16 12.74 -11.58
CA VAL A 251 -7.77 11.40 -11.69
C VAL A 251 -9.29 11.50 -11.78
N GLU A 252 -9.92 12.31 -10.93
CA GLU A 252 -11.39 12.52 -10.97
C GLU A 252 -11.85 13.10 -12.30
N GLU A 253 -11.12 14.08 -12.84
CA GLU A 253 -11.40 14.67 -14.16
C GLU A 253 -11.34 13.61 -15.28
N ILE A 254 -10.26 12.80 -15.31
CA ILE A 254 -10.08 11.75 -16.32
C ILE A 254 -11.20 10.73 -16.24
N VAL A 255 -11.46 10.20 -15.04
CA VAL A 255 -12.51 9.18 -14.83
C VAL A 255 -13.89 9.70 -15.18
N GLY A 256 -14.15 10.99 -14.90
CA GLY A 256 -15.43 11.64 -15.23
C GLY A 256 -15.64 11.84 -16.74
N LYS A 257 -14.58 12.01 -17.52
CA LYS A 257 -14.65 12.25 -18.97
C LYS A 257 -14.75 10.98 -19.82
N ILE A 258 -14.27 9.85 -19.32
CA ILE A 258 -14.26 8.61 -20.08
C ILE A 258 -15.64 7.96 -20.05
N GLN A 259 -16.18 7.72 -21.26
CA GLN A 259 -17.50 7.12 -21.42
C GLN A 259 -17.55 5.71 -20.84
N VAL A 260 -18.50 5.47 -19.95
CA VAL A 260 -18.77 4.16 -19.36
C VAL A 260 -19.31 3.21 -20.43
N PRO A 261 -18.78 1.99 -20.56
CA PRO A 261 -19.29 1.02 -21.52
C PRO A 261 -20.70 0.55 -21.14
N LYS A 262 -21.51 0.27 -22.14
CA LYS A 262 -22.77 -0.46 -21.95
C LYS A 262 -22.44 -1.96 -21.91
N LEU A 263 -22.63 -2.56 -20.76
CA LEU A 263 -22.45 -4.00 -20.51
C LEU A 263 -23.63 -4.81 -21.06
#